data_22ae5bc6ac74bdb0d4c96e32ef8e3508
#
_entry.id   22ae5bc6ac74bdb0d4c96e32ef8e3508
#
_cell.length_a   1.000
_cell.length_b   1.000
_cell.length_c   1.000
_cell.angle_alpha   90.00
_cell.angle_beta   90.00
_cell.angle_gamma   90.00
#
_symmetry.space_group_name_H-M   'P 1'
#
loop_
_entity.id
_entity.type
_entity.pdbx_description
1 polymer ?
#
loop_
_entity_poly.entity_id
_entity_poly.type
_entity_poly.pdbx_seq_one_letter_code
_entity_poly.pdbx_strand_id
1 'polypeptide(L)'
;LVEGQTPTDYDLSQTFDLQVCALSPKSAQIMQQSSAWDILQGMRLCPYKRMRVWEMDGFGDLTFNANQVGMLELGHIVENRLVQLSLWQALESHENVAVICPASPISFNRHGDVTTVVLDNGQHLLARLVVGADGAQSKVREAFGVGVNRGQYQQACLVASVNTQLGQQDITWQRF
;
A
#
# COMPACT_ATOMS: atom_id res chain seq x y z
N LEU A 1 16.51 4.88 -2.41
CA LEU A 1 15.10 5.26 -2.39
C LEU A 1 14.99 6.78 -2.27
N VAL A 2 14.15 7.41 -3.09
CA VAL A 2 13.79 8.83 -2.97
C VAL A 2 12.32 8.89 -2.59
N GLU A 3 11.99 9.63 -1.53
CA GLU A 3 10.63 9.78 -1.03
C GLU A 3 10.36 11.23 -0.60
N GLY A 4 9.18 11.73 -0.95
CA GLY A 4 8.78 13.11 -0.68
C GLY A 4 8.36 13.37 0.76
N GLN A 5 7.90 12.35 1.46
CA GLN A 5 7.38 12.48 2.83
C GLN A 5 7.79 11.30 3.71
N THR A 6 8.25 11.60 4.91
CA THR A 6 8.41 10.58 5.95
C THR A 6 7.04 10.12 6.45
N PRO A 7 6.79 8.81 6.57
CA PRO A 7 5.56 8.31 7.19
C PRO A 7 5.43 8.84 8.63
N THR A 8 4.20 9.15 9.04
CA THR A 8 3.91 9.50 10.43
C THR A 8 4.02 8.29 11.35
N ASP A 9 4.57 8.50 12.52
CA ASP A 9 4.69 7.47 13.54
C ASP A 9 3.34 6.87 13.93
N TYR A 10 3.38 5.67 14.46
CA TYR A 10 2.22 4.95 14.93
C TYR A 10 2.08 5.03 16.44
N ASP A 11 0.86 5.32 16.89
CA ASP A 11 0.43 5.27 18.28
C ASP A 11 -0.86 4.43 18.39
N LEU A 12 -0.86 3.45 19.29
CA LEU A 12 -2.02 2.59 19.54
C LEU A 12 -3.28 3.35 19.95
N SER A 13 -3.13 4.51 20.59
CA SER A 13 -4.25 5.35 21.08
C SER A 13 -4.88 6.21 20.00
N GLN A 14 -4.22 6.36 18.83
CA GLN A 14 -4.75 7.16 17.74
C GLN A 14 -6.02 6.57 17.12
N THR A 15 -6.87 7.43 16.56
CA THR A 15 -8.04 7.01 15.80
C THR A 15 -7.64 6.21 14.56
N PHE A 16 -8.55 5.37 14.05
CA PHE A 16 -8.31 4.62 12.80
C PHE A 16 -8.26 5.57 11.60
N ASP A 17 -7.31 5.31 10.71
CA ASP A 17 -7.27 5.98 9.42
C ASP A 17 -8.46 5.56 8.55
N LEU A 18 -8.96 6.48 7.72
CA LEU A 18 -10.05 6.17 6.79
C LEU A 18 -9.59 5.30 5.62
N GLN A 19 -8.31 5.40 5.25
CA GLN A 19 -7.75 4.63 4.14
C GLN A 19 -7.22 3.29 4.63
N VAL A 20 -7.95 2.23 4.30
CA VAL A 20 -7.58 0.85 4.58
C VAL A 20 -7.47 0.06 3.29
N CYS A 21 -6.68 -1.00 3.31
CA CYS A 21 -6.60 -1.99 2.24
C CYS A 21 -6.78 -3.41 2.79
N ALA A 22 -7.14 -4.32 1.90
CA ALA A 22 -7.16 -5.74 2.17
C ALA A 22 -5.87 -6.37 1.63
N LEU A 23 -4.99 -6.79 2.50
CA LEU A 23 -3.79 -7.52 2.14
C LEU A 23 -4.12 -9.00 1.94
N SER A 24 -3.79 -9.53 0.77
CA SER A 24 -3.88 -10.96 0.50
C SER A 24 -2.77 -11.73 1.24
N PRO A 25 -2.92 -13.05 1.45
CA PRO A 25 -1.84 -13.87 1.99
C PRO A 25 -0.55 -13.79 1.16
N LYS A 26 -0.67 -13.58 -0.16
CA LYS A 26 0.49 -13.38 -1.03
C LYS A 26 1.19 -12.06 -0.77
N SER A 27 0.45 -10.99 -0.51
CA SER A 27 1.02 -9.68 -0.12
C SER A 27 1.73 -9.78 1.22
N ALA A 28 1.13 -10.47 2.20
CA ALA A 28 1.76 -10.73 3.50
C ALA A 28 3.09 -11.50 3.35
N GLN A 29 3.12 -12.52 2.48
CA GLN A 29 4.33 -13.28 2.18
C GLN A 29 5.44 -12.40 1.57
N ILE A 30 5.10 -11.48 0.67
CA ILE A 30 6.06 -10.53 0.10
C ILE A 30 6.61 -9.60 1.18
N MET A 31 5.74 -9.08 2.06
CA MET A 31 6.16 -8.24 3.18
C MET A 31 7.03 -9.00 4.19
N GLN A 32 6.80 -10.29 4.37
CA GLN A 32 7.64 -11.15 5.21
C GLN A 32 9.06 -11.27 4.66
N GLN A 33 9.22 -11.37 3.34
CA GLN A 33 10.53 -11.40 2.69
C GLN A 33 11.35 -10.13 2.89
N SER A 34 10.68 -9.00 3.12
CA SER A 34 11.32 -7.70 3.40
C SER A 34 11.40 -7.37 4.91
N SER A 35 11.09 -8.32 5.78
CA SER A 35 11.00 -8.14 7.25
C SER A 35 9.97 -7.10 7.72
N ALA A 36 9.14 -6.58 6.82
CA ALA A 36 8.11 -5.59 7.15
C ALA A 36 6.88 -6.21 7.81
N TRP A 37 6.63 -7.50 7.58
CA TRP A 37 5.45 -8.18 8.10
C TRP A 37 5.43 -8.27 9.62
N ASP A 38 6.56 -8.66 10.23
CA ASP A 38 6.67 -8.79 11.69
C ASP A 38 6.49 -7.43 12.38
N ILE A 39 7.00 -6.37 11.76
CA ILE A 39 6.80 -4.99 12.21
C ILE A 39 5.30 -4.63 12.14
N LEU A 40 4.64 -4.93 11.03
CA LEU A 40 3.22 -4.66 10.83
C LEU A 40 2.34 -5.43 11.81
N GLN A 41 2.69 -6.69 12.13
CA GLN A 41 1.98 -7.50 13.13
C GLN A 41 2.04 -6.89 14.54
N GLY A 42 3.09 -6.14 14.85
CA GLY A 42 3.19 -5.37 16.09
C GLY A 42 2.30 -4.11 16.15
N MET A 43 1.67 -3.76 15.02
CA MET A 43 0.74 -2.63 14.91
C MET A 43 -0.71 -3.14 14.88
N ARG A 44 -1.64 -2.32 14.32
CA ARG A 44 -3.05 -2.72 14.16
C ARG A 44 -3.26 -3.38 12.80
N LEU A 45 -3.69 -4.63 12.80
CA LEU A 45 -4.22 -5.30 11.63
C LEU A 45 -5.36 -6.23 12.04
N CYS A 46 -6.29 -6.47 11.11
CA CYS A 46 -7.49 -7.24 11.39
C CYS A 46 -7.59 -8.40 10.39
N PRO A 47 -7.30 -9.64 10.81
CA PRO A 47 -7.50 -10.80 9.96
C PRO A 47 -8.98 -11.04 9.70
N TYR A 48 -9.32 -11.55 8.50
CA TYR A 48 -10.66 -12.02 8.20
C TYR A 48 -10.63 -13.42 7.57
N LYS A 49 -11.56 -14.26 8.02
CA LYS A 49 -11.65 -15.65 7.60
C LYS A 49 -12.76 -15.89 6.59
N ARG A 50 -13.70 -14.95 6.49
CA ARG A 50 -14.87 -15.04 5.62
C ARG A 50 -15.06 -13.76 4.85
N MET A 51 -15.58 -13.88 3.63
CA MET A 51 -16.05 -12.76 2.82
C MET A 51 -17.42 -13.14 2.27
N ARG A 52 -18.43 -12.32 2.55
CA ARG A 52 -19.76 -12.48 1.97
C ARG A 52 -20.02 -11.36 0.97
N VAL A 53 -20.43 -11.74 -0.21
CA VAL A 53 -20.76 -10.85 -1.32
C VAL A 53 -22.19 -11.15 -1.75
N TRP A 54 -23.05 -10.13 -1.82
CA TRP A 54 -24.42 -10.32 -2.28
C TRP A 54 -24.92 -9.12 -3.08
N GLU A 55 -25.97 -9.35 -3.88
CA GLU A 55 -26.64 -8.32 -4.64
C GLU A 55 -27.78 -7.68 -3.84
N MET A 56 -28.04 -6.38 -4.08
CA MET A 56 -29.09 -5.63 -3.42
C MET A 56 -30.48 -6.10 -3.85
N ASP A 57 -30.67 -6.25 -5.15
CA ASP A 57 -31.96 -6.54 -5.78
C ASP A 57 -32.00 -7.91 -6.47
N GLY A 58 -30.93 -8.69 -6.36
CA GLY A 58 -30.78 -10.00 -6.98
C GLY A 58 -30.72 -11.16 -5.98
N PHE A 59 -30.62 -12.37 -6.51
CA PHE A 59 -30.48 -13.61 -5.72
C PHE A 59 -29.04 -14.06 -5.51
N GLY A 60 -28.06 -13.26 -6.00
CA GLY A 60 -26.65 -13.58 -5.88
C GLY A 60 -26.17 -13.43 -4.43
N ASP A 61 -25.75 -14.52 -3.80
CA ASP A 61 -25.15 -14.55 -2.47
C ASP A 61 -24.02 -15.56 -2.46
N LEU A 62 -22.80 -15.08 -2.27
CA LEU A 62 -21.60 -15.90 -2.23
C LEU A 62 -20.86 -15.68 -0.92
N THR A 63 -20.47 -16.76 -0.29
CA THR A 63 -19.63 -16.72 0.90
C THR A 63 -18.35 -17.51 0.66
N PHE A 64 -17.24 -16.84 0.79
CA PHE A 64 -15.91 -17.44 0.77
C PHE A 64 -15.47 -17.69 2.21
N ASN A 65 -14.85 -18.85 2.46
CA ASN A 65 -14.34 -19.22 3.77
C ASN A 65 -12.93 -19.79 3.63
N ALA A 66 -11.99 -19.30 4.42
CA ALA A 66 -10.59 -19.71 4.42
C ALA A 66 -10.44 -21.23 4.62
N ASN A 67 -11.27 -21.84 5.47
CA ASN A 67 -11.22 -23.28 5.72
C ASN A 67 -11.53 -24.14 4.49
N GLN A 68 -12.31 -23.62 3.51
CA GLN A 68 -12.64 -24.34 2.28
C GLN A 68 -11.43 -24.53 1.38
N VAL A 69 -10.41 -23.69 1.53
CA VAL A 69 -9.16 -23.73 0.76
C VAL A 69 -7.95 -24.09 1.64
N GLY A 70 -8.18 -24.58 2.85
CA GLY A 70 -7.12 -25.01 3.76
C GLY A 70 -6.27 -23.86 4.31
N MET A 71 -6.79 -22.64 4.35
CA MET A 71 -6.09 -21.45 4.84
C MET A 71 -6.61 -21.07 6.23
N LEU A 72 -5.77 -20.41 7.03
CA LEU A 72 -6.16 -19.88 8.35
C LEU A 72 -7.04 -18.64 8.20
N GLU A 73 -6.79 -17.83 7.15
CA GLU A 73 -7.46 -16.57 6.88
C GLU A 73 -7.44 -16.25 5.37
N LEU A 74 -8.38 -15.44 4.90
CA LEU A 74 -8.43 -14.95 3.51
C LEU A 74 -7.54 -13.72 3.31
N GLY A 75 -7.22 -13.00 4.37
CA GLY A 75 -6.39 -11.82 4.33
C GLY A 75 -6.53 -10.96 5.58
N HIS A 76 -5.99 -9.76 5.49
CA HIS A 76 -5.96 -8.79 6.59
C HIS A 76 -6.44 -7.43 6.12
N ILE A 77 -7.33 -6.79 6.88
CA ILE A 77 -7.63 -5.37 6.70
C ILE A 77 -6.63 -4.58 7.53
N VAL A 78 -6.00 -3.61 6.89
CA VAL A 78 -4.95 -2.79 7.50
C VAL A 78 -5.00 -1.35 6.99
N GLU A 79 -4.61 -0.42 7.83
CA GLU A 79 -4.46 0.99 7.45
C GLU A 79 -3.27 1.16 6.48
N ASN A 80 -3.48 1.83 5.36
CA ASN A 80 -2.45 2.00 4.32
C ASN A 80 -1.16 2.62 4.88
N ARG A 81 -1.30 3.57 5.80
CA ARG A 81 -0.17 4.22 6.46
C ARG A 81 0.68 3.23 7.27
N LEU A 82 0.06 2.25 7.93
CA LEU A 82 0.80 1.25 8.71
C LEU A 82 1.59 0.30 7.80
N VAL A 83 1.06 -0.03 6.62
CA VAL A 83 1.82 -0.76 5.60
C VAL A 83 3.05 0.04 5.18
N GLN A 84 2.86 1.33 4.89
CA GLN A 84 3.97 2.22 4.50
C GLN A 84 5.00 2.34 5.63
N LEU A 85 4.55 2.55 6.87
CA LEU A 85 5.44 2.71 8.03
C LEU A 85 6.23 1.44 8.31
N SER A 86 5.59 0.25 8.24
CA SER A 86 6.29 -1.01 8.46
C SER A 86 7.37 -1.29 7.41
N LEU A 87 7.08 -0.96 6.14
CA LEU A 87 8.07 -1.04 5.06
C LEU A 87 9.20 -0.03 5.26
N TRP A 88 8.87 1.19 5.72
CA TRP A 88 9.86 2.22 6.01
C TRP A 88 10.82 1.78 7.13
N GLN A 89 10.29 1.29 8.23
CA GLN A 89 11.09 0.80 9.35
C GLN A 89 11.94 -0.43 8.96
N ALA A 90 11.42 -1.29 8.10
CA ALA A 90 12.20 -2.42 7.58
C ALA A 90 13.41 -1.95 6.77
N LEU A 91 13.31 -0.84 6.00
CA LEU A 91 14.43 -0.30 5.23
C LEU A 91 15.62 0.12 6.10
N GLU A 92 15.38 0.55 7.33
CA GLU A 92 16.44 0.97 8.25
C GLU A 92 17.39 -0.18 8.64
N SER A 93 16.94 -1.43 8.50
CA SER A 93 17.75 -2.62 8.74
C SER A 93 18.64 -3.03 7.56
N HIS A 94 18.51 -2.38 6.41
CA HIS A 94 19.23 -2.73 5.18
C HIS A 94 20.37 -1.76 4.88
N GLU A 95 21.60 -2.13 5.21
CA GLU A 95 22.81 -1.30 5.01
C GLU A 95 23.06 -0.90 3.54
N ASN A 96 22.53 -1.67 2.58
CA ASN A 96 22.67 -1.39 1.14
C ASN A 96 21.60 -0.46 0.60
N VAL A 97 20.72 0.07 1.44
CA VAL A 97 19.63 0.99 1.04
C VAL A 97 19.91 2.38 1.62
N ALA A 98 20.07 3.36 0.72
CA ALA A 98 20.09 4.77 1.10
C ALA A 98 18.70 5.38 0.88
N VAL A 99 18.15 6.01 1.91
CA VAL A 99 16.88 6.74 1.84
C VAL A 99 17.17 8.24 1.80
N ILE A 100 16.63 8.91 0.79
CA ILE A 100 16.72 10.37 0.62
C ILE A 100 15.28 10.90 0.78
N CYS A 101 15.01 11.51 1.92
CA CYS A 101 13.70 12.03 2.32
C CYS A 101 13.90 13.22 3.27
N PRO A 102 13.16 14.33 3.13
CA PRO A 102 12.24 14.58 2.04
C PRO A 102 12.97 15.00 0.75
N ALA A 103 12.63 14.39 -0.37
CA ALA A 103 13.16 14.79 -1.67
C ALA A 103 12.26 14.30 -2.81
N SER A 104 12.24 15.04 -3.90
CA SER A 104 11.46 14.67 -5.10
C SER A 104 12.30 14.83 -6.34
N PRO A 105 12.21 13.92 -7.32
CA PRO A 105 12.90 14.09 -8.59
C PRO A 105 12.26 15.22 -9.40
N ILE A 106 13.11 16.05 -10.02
CA ILE A 106 12.68 17.15 -10.89
C ILE A 106 13.11 16.96 -12.35
N SER A 107 14.17 16.19 -12.60
CA SER A 107 14.55 15.84 -13.97
C SER A 107 15.30 14.52 -14.06
N PHE A 108 15.25 13.92 -15.26
CA PHE A 108 15.89 12.65 -15.59
C PHE A 108 16.65 12.82 -16.91
N ASN A 109 17.96 12.68 -16.89
CA ASN A 109 18.80 12.85 -18.06
C ASN A 109 19.56 11.53 -18.31
N ARG A 110 19.22 10.85 -19.39
CA ARG A 110 19.86 9.57 -19.76
C ARG A 110 21.09 9.84 -20.63
N HIS A 111 22.23 9.25 -20.23
CA HIS A 111 23.48 9.26 -20.95
C HIS A 111 24.02 7.81 -21.07
N GLY A 112 23.79 7.18 -22.23
CA GLY A 112 24.14 5.77 -22.42
C GLY A 112 23.40 4.86 -21.45
N ASP A 113 24.14 4.14 -20.62
CA ASP A 113 23.63 3.17 -19.65
C ASP A 113 23.38 3.78 -18.26
N VAL A 114 23.55 5.09 -18.11
CA VAL A 114 23.37 5.79 -16.84
C VAL A 114 22.32 6.88 -16.98
N THR A 115 21.46 6.99 -15.99
CA THR A 115 20.51 8.10 -15.86
C THR A 115 20.93 8.99 -14.70
N THR A 116 21.07 10.27 -14.96
CA THR A 116 21.22 11.30 -13.91
C THR A 116 19.83 11.73 -13.47
N VAL A 117 19.52 11.55 -12.19
CA VAL A 117 18.30 12.04 -11.57
C VAL A 117 18.65 13.25 -10.73
N VAL A 118 18.04 14.39 -11.04
CA VAL A 118 18.20 15.64 -10.26
C VAL A 118 17.04 15.76 -9.28
N LEU A 119 17.35 16.02 -8.03
CA LEU A 119 16.37 16.19 -6.96
C LEU A 119 16.12 17.69 -6.68
N ASP A 120 14.98 17.99 -6.08
CA ASP A 120 14.57 19.34 -5.69
C ASP A 120 15.46 19.98 -4.62
N ASN A 121 16.20 19.18 -3.84
CA ASN A 121 17.22 19.63 -2.88
C ASN A 121 18.59 19.91 -3.52
N GLY A 122 18.71 19.85 -4.85
CA GLY A 122 19.92 20.08 -5.61
C GLY A 122 20.87 18.88 -5.71
N GLN A 123 20.55 17.75 -5.14
CA GLN A 123 21.35 16.53 -5.27
C GLN A 123 21.21 15.91 -6.66
N HIS A 124 22.29 15.29 -7.14
CA HIS A 124 22.34 14.55 -8.39
C HIS A 124 22.65 13.08 -8.09
N LEU A 125 21.80 12.19 -8.55
CA LEU A 125 21.97 10.75 -8.40
C LEU A 125 22.30 10.13 -9.74
N LEU A 126 23.29 9.27 -9.79
CA LEU A 126 23.65 8.48 -10.97
C LEU A 126 23.12 7.07 -10.78
N ALA A 127 22.24 6.61 -11.68
CA ALA A 127 21.60 5.30 -11.60
C ALA A 127 21.70 4.53 -12.91
N ARG A 128 22.06 3.25 -12.84
CA ARG A 128 21.98 2.32 -13.98
C ARG A 128 20.54 1.88 -14.25
N LEU A 129 19.70 1.89 -13.23
CA LEU A 129 18.28 1.59 -13.33
C LEU A 129 17.49 2.59 -12.48
N VAL A 130 16.42 3.13 -13.06
CA VAL A 130 15.44 3.95 -12.33
C VAL A 130 14.12 3.20 -12.30
N VAL A 131 13.58 3.00 -11.13
CA VAL A 131 12.28 2.34 -10.92
C VAL A 131 11.26 3.40 -10.50
N GLY A 132 10.25 3.61 -11.34
CA GLY A 132 9.13 4.52 -11.05
C GLY A 132 8.07 3.80 -10.23
N ALA A 133 8.04 4.04 -8.92
CA ALA A 133 7.02 3.57 -7.99
C ALA A 133 6.27 4.75 -7.34
N ASP A 134 6.20 5.88 -8.03
CA ASP A 134 5.75 7.20 -7.60
C ASP A 134 4.25 7.46 -7.87
N GLY A 135 3.47 6.38 -8.02
CA GLY A 135 2.00 6.41 -7.98
C GLY A 135 1.32 6.93 -9.26
N ALA A 136 0.08 7.37 -9.09
CA ALA A 136 -0.80 7.73 -10.21
C ALA A 136 -0.32 8.94 -11.01
N GLN A 137 0.41 9.87 -10.38
CA GLN A 137 0.98 11.07 -10.99
C GLN A 137 2.48 10.93 -11.23
N SER A 138 2.93 9.74 -11.59
CA SER A 138 4.33 9.37 -11.75
C SER A 138 5.10 10.34 -12.66
N LYS A 139 6.10 11.01 -12.09
CA LYS A 139 7.05 11.85 -12.80
C LYS A 139 8.04 11.02 -13.62
N VAL A 140 8.37 9.82 -13.12
CA VAL A 140 9.23 8.87 -13.86
C VAL A 140 8.53 8.45 -15.15
N ARG A 141 7.27 8.06 -15.08
CA ARG A 141 6.47 7.69 -16.27
C ARG A 141 6.42 8.82 -17.29
N GLU A 142 6.17 10.05 -16.84
CA GLU A 142 6.13 11.24 -17.70
C GLU A 142 7.48 11.49 -18.37
N ALA A 143 8.58 11.49 -17.60
CA ALA A 143 9.92 11.75 -18.09
C ALA A 143 10.40 10.74 -19.15
N PHE A 144 9.94 9.49 -19.05
CA PHE A 144 10.27 8.45 -20.04
C PHE A 144 9.22 8.29 -21.15
N GLY A 145 8.27 9.22 -21.26
CA GLY A 145 7.30 9.26 -22.35
C GLY A 145 6.31 8.09 -22.37
N VAL A 146 6.09 7.43 -21.25
CA VAL A 146 5.12 6.34 -21.15
C VAL A 146 3.72 6.92 -21.02
N GLY A 147 2.90 6.74 -22.04
CA GLY A 147 1.53 7.27 -22.10
C GLY A 147 0.61 6.67 -21.04
N VAL A 148 -0.45 7.40 -20.69
CA VAL A 148 -1.50 6.96 -19.78
C VAL A 148 -2.88 7.34 -20.33
N ASN A 149 -3.80 6.39 -20.31
CA ASN A 149 -5.22 6.66 -20.57
C ASN A 149 -5.90 6.99 -19.23
N ARG A 150 -6.57 8.14 -19.17
CA ARG A 150 -7.33 8.56 -17.99
C ARG A 150 -8.81 8.50 -18.31
N GLY A 151 -9.57 7.84 -17.44
CA GLY A 151 -11.02 7.80 -17.48
C GLY A 151 -11.61 8.29 -16.16
N GLN A 152 -12.86 8.71 -16.18
CA GLN A 152 -13.63 9.08 -14.99
C GLN A 152 -14.91 8.25 -14.97
N TYR A 153 -15.19 7.61 -13.86
CA TYR A 153 -16.42 6.84 -13.66
C TYR A 153 -17.61 7.72 -13.29
N GLN A 154 -17.41 9.02 -13.06
CA GLN A 154 -18.44 9.97 -12.61
C GLN A 154 -19.16 9.49 -11.33
N GLN A 155 -18.43 8.84 -10.47
CA GLN A 155 -18.89 8.29 -9.20
C GLN A 155 -18.04 8.83 -8.05
N ALA A 156 -18.65 8.94 -6.88
CA ALA A 156 -17.98 9.28 -5.65
C ALA A 156 -18.23 8.18 -4.61
N CYS A 157 -17.19 7.84 -3.85
CA CYS A 157 -17.28 6.93 -2.72
C CYS A 157 -17.30 7.73 -1.41
N LEU A 158 -18.22 7.37 -0.51
CA LEU A 158 -18.18 7.81 0.88
C LEU A 158 -17.44 6.75 1.70
N VAL A 159 -16.42 7.18 2.45
CA VAL A 159 -15.68 6.33 3.37
C VAL A 159 -15.90 6.82 4.79
N ALA A 160 -16.23 5.92 5.73
CA ALA A 160 -16.44 6.25 7.12
C ALA A 160 -15.98 5.11 8.04
N SER A 161 -15.45 5.46 9.21
CA SER A 161 -15.23 4.54 10.31
C SER A 161 -16.41 4.60 11.27
N VAL A 162 -16.95 3.43 11.63
CA VAL A 162 -18.10 3.32 12.52
C VAL A 162 -17.78 2.40 13.69
N ASN A 163 -18.27 2.77 14.89
CA ASN A 163 -18.27 1.90 16.05
C ASN A 163 -19.50 0.99 16.01
N THR A 164 -19.30 -0.30 16.16
CA THR A 164 -20.39 -1.28 16.24
C THR A 164 -20.55 -1.82 17.63
N GLN A 165 -21.77 -2.17 18.03
CA GLN A 165 -22.04 -2.81 19.32
C GLN A 165 -21.50 -4.23 19.40
N LEU A 166 -21.46 -4.92 18.26
CA LEU A 166 -20.87 -6.24 18.14
C LEU A 166 -19.40 -6.12 17.79
N GLY A 167 -18.55 -6.93 18.41
CA GLY A 167 -17.15 -7.03 18.08
C GLY A 167 -16.91 -7.53 16.65
N GLN A 168 -15.66 -7.49 16.24
CA GLN A 168 -15.22 -8.01 14.95
C GLN A 168 -15.60 -9.50 14.81
N GLN A 169 -16.16 -9.89 13.65
CA GLN A 169 -16.74 -11.20 13.39
C GLN A 169 -15.93 -12.05 12.40
N ASP A 170 -14.68 -11.72 12.15
CA ASP A 170 -13.78 -12.36 11.16
C ASP A 170 -14.37 -12.44 9.74
N ILE A 171 -15.22 -11.48 9.39
CA ILE A 171 -15.91 -11.45 8.09
C ILE A 171 -15.86 -10.05 7.48
N THR A 172 -15.63 -10.00 6.17
CA THR A 172 -15.83 -8.79 5.34
C THR A 172 -17.15 -8.92 4.57
N TRP A 173 -17.82 -7.79 4.40
CA TRP A 173 -19.14 -7.72 3.79
C TRP A 173 -19.08 -6.84 2.55
N GLN A 174 -19.61 -7.31 1.42
CA GLN A 174 -19.74 -6.55 0.19
C GLN A 174 -21.16 -6.70 -0.36
N ARG A 175 -21.79 -5.57 -0.67
CA ARG A 175 -23.13 -5.53 -1.26
C ARG A 175 -23.08 -4.72 -2.55
N PHE A 176 -23.54 -5.28 -3.63
CA PHE A 176 -23.64 -4.65 -4.95
C PHE A 176 -25.08 -4.32 -5.30
#